data_480f95b68fc62eb6cb89b9b7a42053fc
#
_entry.id   480f95b68fc62eb6cb89b9b7a42053fc
#
_cell.length_a   1.000
_cell.length_b   1.000
_cell.length_c   1.000
_cell.angle_alpha   90.00
_cell.angle_beta   90.00
_cell.angle_gamma   90.00
#
_symmetry.space_group_name_H-M   'P 1'
#
loop_
_entity.id
_entity.type
_entity.pdbx_description
1 polymer ?
#
loop_
_entity_poly.entity_id
_entity_poly.type
_entity_poly.pdbx_seq_one_letter_code
_entity_poly.pdbx_strand_id
1 'polypeptide(L)'
;MLFALYTNDLPSAITSSSIFMYMDDTIVYCIGNTVDNTVTSLNKVLSELNSWCQENSLNPYSAKCEAILLMRKPHIGPLISVTIGEERIEWVKHTRLLGITLYDRLSWVHHLTDVKKNFDNKLNLLKRSSFLNRNALLDLYFKIILPSATYGLVVWGGCPNTDLLHSLETLHRRAARIIYNLSRDMPTDEVYRHSNWNTLL
;
A
#
# COMPACT_ATOMS: atom_id res chain seq x y z
N MET A 1 -20.97 2.58 7.99
CA MET A 1 -21.59 1.66 8.96
C MET A 1 -22.72 0.85 8.33
N LEU A 2 -23.74 1.45 7.67
CA LEU A 2 -24.82 0.70 7.03
C LEU A 2 -24.35 -0.24 5.91
N PHE A 3 -23.42 0.17 5.07
CA PHE A 3 -22.85 -0.66 4.01
C PHE A 3 -22.16 -1.92 4.57
N ALA A 4 -21.39 -1.79 5.65
CA ALA A 4 -20.72 -2.92 6.28
C ALA A 4 -21.71 -3.91 6.93
N LEU A 5 -22.86 -3.46 7.39
CA LEU A 5 -23.94 -4.33 7.85
C LEU A 5 -24.62 -5.03 6.68
N TYR A 6 -24.82 -4.33 5.58
CA TYR A 6 -25.44 -4.85 4.38
C TYR A 6 -24.60 -5.96 3.71
N THR A 7 -23.29 -5.85 3.74
CA THR A 7 -22.36 -6.81 3.12
C THR A 7 -21.73 -7.79 4.11
N ASN A 8 -22.23 -7.86 5.35
CA ASN A 8 -21.61 -8.64 6.43
C ASN A 8 -21.60 -10.16 6.19
N ASP A 9 -22.53 -10.67 5.43
CA ASP A 9 -22.67 -12.10 5.10
C ASP A 9 -21.89 -12.51 3.85
N LEU A 10 -21.40 -11.56 3.04
CA LEU A 10 -20.63 -11.85 1.84
C LEU A 10 -19.45 -12.81 2.07
N PRO A 11 -18.62 -12.66 3.13
CA PRO A 11 -17.54 -13.61 3.39
C PRO A 11 -18.03 -15.04 3.67
N SER A 12 -19.24 -15.19 4.17
CA SER A 12 -19.84 -16.50 4.44
C SER A 12 -20.46 -17.15 3.19
N ALA A 13 -20.85 -16.34 2.21
CA ALA A 13 -21.39 -16.79 0.94
C ALA A 13 -20.30 -17.33 -0.02
N ILE A 14 -19.05 -16.88 0.17
CA ILE A 14 -17.90 -17.33 -0.64
C ILE A 14 -17.17 -18.44 0.11
N THR A 15 -17.34 -19.68 -0.36
CA THR A 15 -16.78 -20.87 0.29
C THR A 15 -15.48 -21.38 -0.32
N SER A 16 -15.16 -20.96 -1.55
CA SER A 16 -14.07 -21.53 -2.34
C SER A 16 -12.77 -20.76 -2.25
N SER A 17 -12.72 -19.63 -1.51
CA SER A 17 -11.50 -18.80 -1.38
C SER A 17 -11.57 -17.86 -0.18
N SER A 18 -10.48 -17.09 0.02
CA SER A 18 -10.45 -16.04 1.04
C SER A 18 -10.82 -14.69 0.44
N ILE A 19 -11.65 -13.96 1.17
CA ILE A 19 -12.09 -12.62 0.83
C ILE A 19 -11.74 -11.67 1.99
N PHE A 20 -11.25 -10.49 1.67
CA PHE A 20 -11.05 -9.40 2.61
C PHE A 20 -11.86 -8.20 2.18
N MET A 21 -12.48 -7.56 3.13
CA MET A 21 -13.28 -6.37 2.91
C MET A 21 -12.80 -5.24 3.79
N TYR A 22 -12.66 -4.07 3.21
CA TYR A 22 -12.39 -2.84 3.92
C TYR A 22 -13.31 -1.75 3.35
N MET A 23 -14.39 -1.47 4.05
CA MET A 23 -15.50 -0.65 3.56
C MET A 23 -16.06 -1.18 2.24
N ASP A 24 -15.91 -0.42 1.15
CA ASP A 24 -16.32 -0.75 -0.22
C ASP A 24 -15.23 -1.52 -1.00
N ASP A 25 -13.99 -1.47 -0.55
CA ASP A 25 -12.90 -2.23 -1.16
C ASP A 25 -13.03 -3.73 -0.80
N THR A 26 -13.18 -4.56 -1.81
CA THR A 26 -13.27 -6.02 -1.68
C THR A 26 -12.12 -6.67 -2.42
N ILE A 27 -11.39 -7.53 -1.74
CA ILE A 27 -10.22 -8.25 -2.24
C ILE A 27 -10.50 -9.73 -2.20
N VAL A 28 -10.40 -10.37 -3.34
CA VAL A 28 -10.47 -11.82 -3.49
C VAL A 28 -9.10 -12.34 -3.89
N TYR A 29 -8.61 -13.39 -3.24
CA TYR A 29 -7.35 -14.01 -3.65
C TYR A 29 -7.43 -15.53 -3.66
N CYS A 30 -6.74 -16.11 -4.64
CA CYS A 30 -6.58 -17.55 -4.79
C CYS A 30 -5.10 -17.89 -4.82
N ILE A 31 -4.74 -19.04 -4.25
CA ILE A 31 -3.39 -19.58 -4.27
C ILE A 31 -3.43 -20.91 -5.01
N GLY A 32 -2.49 -21.13 -5.92
CA GLY A 32 -2.40 -22.38 -6.67
C GLY A 32 -0.98 -22.69 -7.13
N ASN A 33 -0.76 -23.93 -7.54
CA ASN A 33 0.55 -24.41 -8.02
C ASN A 33 0.82 -24.04 -9.49
N THR A 34 -0.24 -23.79 -10.26
CA THR A 34 -0.17 -23.37 -11.66
C THR A 34 -1.05 -22.15 -11.88
N VAL A 35 -0.70 -21.32 -12.86
CA VAL A 35 -1.45 -20.14 -13.21
C VAL A 35 -2.87 -20.50 -13.63
N ASP A 36 -3.01 -21.52 -14.48
CA ASP A 36 -4.31 -21.94 -15.01
C ASP A 36 -5.27 -22.40 -13.90
N ASN A 37 -4.78 -23.21 -12.96
CA ASN A 37 -5.59 -23.66 -11.82
C ASN A 37 -5.98 -22.48 -10.92
N THR A 38 -5.05 -21.54 -10.71
CA THR A 38 -5.31 -20.36 -9.89
C THR A 38 -6.38 -19.46 -10.52
N VAL A 39 -6.30 -19.23 -11.83
CA VAL A 39 -7.27 -18.40 -12.56
C VAL A 39 -8.62 -19.10 -12.64
N THR A 40 -8.65 -20.41 -12.84
CA THR A 40 -9.90 -21.19 -12.80
C THR A 40 -10.58 -21.10 -11.44
N SER A 41 -9.81 -21.23 -10.36
CA SER A 41 -10.31 -21.06 -9.00
C SER A 41 -10.82 -19.63 -8.76
N LEU A 42 -10.10 -18.62 -9.25
CA LEU A 42 -10.50 -17.22 -9.14
C LEU A 42 -11.83 -16.96 -9.87
N ASN A 43 -11.99 -17.46 -11.10
CA ASN A 43 -13.23 -17.31 -11.85
C ASN A 43 -14.42 -17.99 -11.16
N LYS A 44 -14.19 -19.13 -10.49
CA LYS A 44 -15.23 -19.78 -9.67
C LYS A 44 -15.69 -18.87 -8.53
N VAL A 45 -14.73 -18.31 -7.80
CA VAL A 45 -15.02 -17.37 -6.69
C VAL A 45 -15.73 -16.12 -7.17
N LEU A 46 -15.34 -15.57 -8.30
CA LEU A 46 -15.99 -14.41 -8.91
C LEU A 46 -17.42 -14.72 -9.38
N SER A 47 -17.69 -15.96 -9.78
CA SER A 47 -19.04 -16.41 -10.06
C SER A 47 -19.91 -16.46 -8.82
N GLU A 48 -19.37 -16.99 -7.69
CA GLU A 48 -20.06 -16.99 -6.38
C GLU A 48 -20.35 -15.55 -5.92
N LEU A 49 -19.34 -14.66 -6.03
CA LEU A 49 -19.47 -13.24 -5.72
C LEU A 49 -20.55 -12.56 -6.57
N ASN A 50 -20.54 -12.80 -7.86
CA ASN A 50 -21.55 -12.22 -8.77
C ASN A 50 -22.96 -12.68 -8.43
N SER A 51 -23.15 -13.99 -8.11
CA SER A 51 -24.44 -14.52 -7.69
C SER A 51 -24.94 -13.85 -6.41
N TRP A 52 -24.06 -13.73 -5.40
CA TRP A 52 -24.41 -13.04 -4.17
C TRP A 52 -24.77 -11.56 -4.41
N CYS A 53 -24.02 -10.86 -5.28
CA CYS A 53 -24.33 -9.48 -5.64
C CYS A 53 -25.70 -9.35 -6.29
N GLN A 54 -26.06 -10.27 -7.21
CA GLN A 54 -27.38 -10.28 -7.85
C GLN A 54 -28.51 -10.49 -6.85
N GLU A 55 -28.36 -11.45 -5.93
CA GLU A 55 -29.34 -11.74 -4.87
C GLU A 55 -29.54 -10.52 -3.94
N ASN A 56 -28.49 -9.74 -3.73
CA ASN A 56 -28.50 -8.55 -2.89
C ASN A 56 -28.71 -7.24 -3.68
N SER A 57 -29.14 -7.30 -4.93
CA SER A 57 -29.39 -6.11 -5.79
C SER A 57 -28.18 -5.17 -5.87
N LEU A 58 -26.96 -5.71 -5.80
CA LEU A 58 -25.70 -5.00 -6.03
C LEU A 58 -25.19 -5.31 -7.43
N ASN A 59 -24.55 -4.33 -8.05
CA ASN A 59 -23.91 -4.51 -9.34
C ASN A 59 -22.41 -4.17 -9.21
N PRO A 60 -21.51 -5.18 -9.24
CA PRO A 60 -20.08 -4.92 -9.24
C PRO A 60 -19.67 -4.08 -10.44
N TYR A 61 -18.94 -2.99 -10.22
CA TYR A 61 -18.47 -2.15 -11.32
C TYR A 61 -17.15 -2.69 -11.85
N SER A 62 -17.24 -3.58 -12.86
CA SER A 62 -16.11 -4.31 -13.45
C SER A 62 -14.99 -3.39 -13.97
N ALA A 63 -15.32 -2.21 -14.48
CA ALA A 63 -14.33 -1.24 -14.96
C ALA A 63 -13.39 -0.69 -13.87
N LYS A 64 -13.73 -0.88 -12.57
CA LYS A 64 -12.86 -0.59 -11.43
C LYS A 64 -12.20 -1.83 -10.85
N CYS A 65 -12.58 -3.01 -11.34
CA CYS A 65 -11.98 -4.25 -10.89
C CYS A 65 -10.67 -4.49 -11.64
N GLU A 66 -9.63 -4.86 -10.91
CA GLU A 66 -8.31 -5.18 -11.46
C GLU A 66 -7.87 -6.55 -10.96
N ALA A 67 -7.26 -7.34 -11.82
CA ALA A 67 -6.65 -8.61 -11.48
C ALA A 67 -5.12 -8.49 -11.54
N ILE A 68 -4.43 -8.95 -10.51
CA ILE A 68 -2.97 -8.97 -10.46
C ILE A 68 -2.48 -10.38 -10.16
N LEU A 69 -1.50 -10.84 -10.93
CA LEU A 69 -0.86 -12.14 -10.72
C LEU A 69 0.47 -11.93 -9.98
N LEU A 70 0.54 -12.39 -8.73
CA LEU A 70 1.74 -12.27 -7.90
C LEU A 70 2.61 -13.51 -8.04
N MET A 71 3.81 -13.37 -8.64
CA MET A 71 4.74 -14.47 -8.86
C MET A 71 6.20 -14.04 -8.67
N ARG A 72 7.04 -14.99 -8.21
CA ARG A 72 8.49 -14.76 -8.14
C ARG A 72 9.15 -14.70 -9.51
N LYS A 73 8.69 -15.55 -10.45
CA LYS A 73 9.17 -15.59 -11.83
C LYS A 73 8.11 -14.99 -12.76
N PRO A 74 8.50 -14.27 -13.82
CA PRO A 74 7.51 -13.74 -14.75
C PRO A 74 6.77 -14.88 -15.43
N HIS A 75 5.46 -14.73 -15.57
CA HIS A 75 4.68 -15.62 -16.42
C HIS A 75 5.00 -15.34 -17.89
N ILE A 76 5.23 -16.42 -18.65
CA ILE A 76 5.47 -16.35 -20.10
C ILE A 76 4.28 -17.01 -20.77
N GLY A 77 3.52 -16.25 -21.49
CA GLY A 77 2.34 -16.71 -22.23
C GLY A 77 1.09 -15.86 -21.94
N PRO A 78 0.00 -16.15 -22.68
CA PRO A 78 -1.28 -15.48 -22.48
C PRO A 78 -1.89 -15.91 -21.14
N LEU A 79 -2.47 -14.96 -20.41
CA LEU A 79 -3.27 -15.24 -19.23
C LEU A 79 -4.70 -15.59 -19.63
N ILE A 80 -5.28 -16.57 -18.94
CA ILE A 80 -6.71 -16.88 -19.05
C ILE A 80 -7.49 -15.64 -18.61
N SER A 81 -8.62 -15.38 -19.28
CA SER A 81 -9.48 -14.24 -18.93
C SER A 81 -10.10 -14.44 -17.54
N VAL A 82 -10.13 -13.37 -16.79
CA VAL A 82 -10.87 -13.26 -15.53
C VAL A 82 -12.15 -12.49 -15.82
N THR A 83 -13.28 -13.00 -15.33
CA THR A 83 -14.58 -12.40 -15.58
C THR A 83 -15.41 -12.31 -14.30
N ILE A 84 -16.26 -11.28 -14.23
CA ILE A 84 -17.32 -11.17 -13.24
C ILE A 84 -18.65 -11.01 -13.97
N GLY A 85 -19.55 -11.99 -13.86
CA GLY A 85 -20.68 -12.09 -14.76
C GLY A 85 -20.23 -12.26 -16.22
N GLU A 86 -20.71 -11.40 -17.10
CA GLU A 86 -20.32 -11.38 -18.53
C GLU A 86 -19.14 -10.44 -18.81
N GLU A 87 -18.71 -9.64 -17.83
CA GLU A 87 -17.70 -8.62 -18.02
C GLU A 87 -16.29 -9.10 -17.68
N ARG A 88 -15.32 -8.67 -18.50
CA ARG A 88 -13.92 -9.04 -18.36
C ARG A 88 -13.20 -8.08 -17.40
N ILE A 89 -12.44 -8.63 -16.46
CA ILE A 89 -11.54 -7.90 -15.58
C ILE A 89 -10.16 -7.79 -16.22
N GLU A 90 -9.57 -6.61 -16.17
CA GLU A 90 -8.24 -6.34 -16.74
C GLU A 90 -7.13 -6.93 -15.86
N TRP A 91 -6.15 -7.58 -16.51
CA TRP A 91 -4.90 -7.97 -15.89
C TRP A 91 -3.94 -6.78 -15.82
N VAL A 92 -3.55 -6.41 -14.61
CA VAL A 92 -2.63 -5.29 -14.37
C VAL A 92 -1.30 -5.77 -13.80
N LYS A 93 -0.22 -5.02 -14.06
CA LYS A 93 1.10 -5.28 -13.47
C LYS A 93 1.28 -4.62 -12.10
N HIS A 94 0.46 -3.68 -11.78
CA HIS A 94 0.42 -3.00 -10.50
C HIS A 94 -0.99 -2.53 -10.19
N THR A 95 -1.33 -2.53 -8.93
CA THR A 95 -2.60 -2.00 -8.41
C THR A 95 -2.36 -1.26 -7.11
N ARG A 96 -3.28 -0.37 -6.76
CA ARG A 96 -3.20 0.37 -5.50
C ARG A 96 -4.22 -0.19 -4.52
N LEU A 97 -3.72 -0.80 -3.44
CA LEU A 97 -4.52 -1.39 -2.40
C LEU A 97 -4.35 -0.62 -1.10
N LEU A 98 -5.43 -0.06 -0.56
CA LEU A 98 -5.42 0.72 0.69
C LEU A 98 -4.26 1.75 0.75
N GLY A 99 -3.99 2.43 -0.36
CA GLY A 99 -2.94 3.44 -0.44
C GLY A 99 -1.52 2.90 -0.69
N ILE A 100 -1.32 1.58 -0.72
CA ILE A 100 -0.05 0.93 -1.02
C ILE A 100 -0.08 0.41 -2.46
N THR A 101 0.94 0.72 -3.25
CA THR A 101 1.07 0.21 -4.62
C THR A 101 1.75 -1.15 -4.59
N LEU A 102 1.02 -2.17 -5.04
CA LEU A 102 1.49 -3.54 -5.20
C LEU A 102 1.91 -3.76 -6.66
N TYR A 103 3.01 -4.46 -6.86
CA TYR A 103 3.51 -4.88 -8.17
C TYR A 103 3.48 -6.40 -8.29
N ASP A 104 3.34 -6.92 -9.49
CA ASP A 104 3.23 -8.35 -9.84
C ASP A 104 4.36 -9.23 -9.27
N ARG A 105 5.53 -8.64 -8.95
CA ARG A 105 6.67 -9.32 -8.31
C ARG A 105 6.88 -8.93 -6.85
N LEU A 106 5.96 -8.22 -6.22
CA LEU A 106 6.12 -7.62 -4.91
C LEU A 106 7.40 -6.78 -4.80
N SER A 107 7.77 -6.11 -5.89
CA SER A 107 8.86 -5.13 -5.89
C SER A 107 8.39 -3.83 -5.27
N TRP A 108 9.09 -3.38 -4.25
CA TRP A 108 8.75 -2.16 -3.52
C TRP A 108 9.47 -0.91 -4.04
N VAL A 109 10.30 -1.04 -5.08
CA VAL A 109 11.14 0.06 -5.60
C VAL A 109 10.29 1.29 -5.97
N HIS A 110 9.24 1.09 -6.74
CA HIS A 110 8.37 2.21 -7.18
C HIS A 110 7.62 2.81 -6.00
N HIS A 111 7.01 1.96 -5.14
CA HIS A 111 6.32 2.43 -3.94
C HIS A 111 7.26 3.26 -3.03
N LEU A 112 8.44 2.73 -2.73
CA LEU A 112 9.43 3.43 -1.90
C LEU A 112 9.94 4.72 -2.55
N THR A 113 10.07 4.75 -3.87
CA THR A 113 10.44 5.97 -4.60
C THR A 113 9.37 7.04 -4.44
N ASP A 114 8.09 6.67 -4.51
CA ASP A 114 6.98 7.60 -4.31
C ASP A 114 6.89 8.07 -2.85
N VAL A 115 7.05 7.16 -1.88
CA VAL A 115 7.12 7.49 -0.45
C VAL A 115 8.25 8.49 -0.19
N LYS A 116 9.45 8.20 -0.70
CA LYS A 116 10.62 9.09 -0.56
C LYS A 116 10.36 10.47 -1.15
N LYS A 117 9.83 10.54 -2.38
CA LYS A 117 9.49 11.80 -3.05
C LYS A 117 8.47 12.62 -2.26
N ASN A 118 7.42 11.95 -1.78
CA ASN A 118 6.40 12.59 -0.96
C ASN A 118 6.97 13.10 0.37
N PHE A 119 7.81 12.30 1.02
CA PHE A 119 8.50 12.67 2.26
C PHE A 119 9.40 13.88 2.05
N ASP A 120 10.24 13.89 1.02
CA ASP A 120 11.13 15.02 0.68
C ASP A 120 10.34 16.31 0.40
N ASN A 121 9.24 16.22 -0.35
CA ASN A 121 8.36 17.36 -0.60
C ASN A 121 7.77 17.94 0.70
N LYS A 122 7.34 17.09 1.63
CA LYS A 122 6.83 17.51 2.93
C LYS A 122 7.92 18.11 3.83
N LEU A 123 9.15 17.62 3.76
CA LEU A 123 10.28 18.24 4.44
C LEU A 123 10.64 19.61 3.89
N ASN A 124 10.48 19.83 2.59
CA ASN A 124 10.65 21.16 2.01
C ASN A 124 9.59 22.13 2.51
N LEU A 125 8.35 21.66 2.72
CA LEU A 125 7.30 22.44 3.38
C LEU A 125 7.66 22.73 4.83
N LEU A 126 8.11 21.73 5.59
CA LEU A 126 8.59 21.91 6.98
C LEU A 126 9.68 22.98 7.07
N LYS A 127 10.65 22.95 6.13
CA LYS A 127 11.71 23.95 6.05
C LYS A 127 11.16 25.36 5.81
N ARG A 128 10.19 25.52 4.92
CA ARG A 128 9.51 26.81 4.67
C ARG A 128 8.75 27.33 5.89
N SER A 129 8.32 26.43 6.77
CA SER A 129 7.60 26.74 8.00
C SER A 129 8.53 26.95 9.20
N SER A 130 9.86 27.09 8.99
CA SER A 130 10.87 27.23 10.06
C SER A 130 10.71 28.51 10.93
N PHE A 131 9.85 29.44 10.55
CA PHE A 131 9.46 30.58 11.35
C PHE A 131 8.52 30.22 12.53
N LEU A 132 7.94 29.03 12.53
CA LEU A 132 7.12 28.52 13.61
C LEU A 132 7.99 28.14 14.82
N ASN A 133 7.38 28.10 16.00
CA ASN A 133 8.07 27.60 17.18
C ASN A 133 8.34 26.09 17.07
N ARG A 134 9.32 25.61 17.84
CA ARG A 134 9.76 24.21 17.81
C ARG A 134 8.63 23.21 18.07
N ASN A 135 7.74 23.49 19.00
CA ASN A 135 6.63 22.58 19.33
C ASN A 135 5.66 22.43 18.15
N ALA A 136 5.35 23.51 17.45
CA ALA A 136 4.52 23.44 16.24
C ALA A 136 5.20 22.66 15.11
N LEU A 137 6.52 22.80 14.95
CA LEU A 137 7.30 22.01 13.97
C LEU A 137 7.32 20.53 14.34
N LEU A 138 7.46 20.19 15.60
CA LEU A 138 7.39 18.81 16.09
C LEU A 138 6.00 18.21 15.85
N ASP A 139 4.95 18.95 16.16
CA ASP A 139 3.58 18.51 15.90
C ASP A 139 3.32 18.28 14.40
N LEU A 140 3.74 19.20 13.55
CA LEU A 140 3.66 19.04 12.09
C LEU A 140 4.41 17.79 11.62
N TYR A 141 5.60 17.57 12.14
CA TYR A 141 6.41 16.43 11.76
C TYR A 141 5.80 15.11 12.23
N PHE A 142 5.56 14.94 13.52
CA PHE A 142 5.10 13.67 14.09
C PHE A 142 3.66 13.32 13.77
N LYS A 143 2.78 14.32 13.63
CA LYS A 143 1.35 14.08 13.38
C LYS A 143 0.98 14.00 11.90
N ILE A 144 1.78 14.61 10.99
CA ILE A 144 1.42 14.70 9.57
C ILE A 144 2.51 14.11 8.66
N ILE A 145 3.77 14.53 8.85
CA ILE A 145 4.83 14.17 7.91
C ILE A 145 5.28 12.73 8.11
N LEU A 146 5.68 12.37 9.32
CA LEU A 146 6.18 11.05 9.66
C LEU A 146 5.16 9.93 9.39
N PRO A 147 3.89 10.02 9.81
CA PRO A 147 2.90 8.99 9.53
C PRO A 147 2.72 8.73 8.04
N SER A 148 2.85 9.76 7.19
CA SER A 148 2.75 9.58 5.74
C SER A 148 3.96 8.87 5.12
N ALA A 149 5.11 8.91 5.77
CA ALA A 149 6.31 8.20 5.33
C ALA A 149 6.39 6.78 5.89
N THR A 150 5.73 6.51 7.02
CA THR A 150 5.72 5.21 7.68
C THR A 150 4.44 4.40 7.43
N TYR A 151 3.51 4.95 6.64
CA TYR A 151 2.27 4.26 6.33
C TYR A 151 2.55 2.91 5.64
N GLY A 152 2.02 1.84 6.22
CA GLY A 152 2.21 0.49 5.71
C GLY A 152 3.64 -0.06 5.87
N LEU A 153 4.48 0.51 6.72
CA LEU A 153 5.85 0.09 6.99
C LEU A 153 5.96 -1.42 7.30
N VAL A 154 4.96 -1.98 7.98
CA VAL A 154 4.88 -3.43 8.26
C VAL A 154 4.87 -4.27 6.98
N VAL A 155 4.32 -3.74 5.89
CA VAL A 155 4.21 -4.45 4.60
C VAL A 155 5.50 -4.38 3.80
N TRP A 156 6.12 -3.21 3.72
CA TRP A 156 7.26 -2.95 2.83
C TRP A 156 8.60 -2.73 3.55
N GLY A 157 8.60 -2.53 4.88
CA GLY A 157 9.81 -2.20 5.64
C GLY A 157 10.86 -3.31 5.69
N GLY A 158 10.45 -4.57 5.52
CA GLY A 158 11.35 -5.73 5.42
C GLY A 158 11.86 -6.03 4.01
N CYS A 159 11.68 -5.11 3.04
CA CYS A 159 12.11 -5.33 1.67
C CYS A 159 13.66 -5.31 1.52
N PRO A 160 14.22 -5.99 0.50
CA PRO A 160 15.67 -6.03 0.28
C PRO A 160 16.27 -4.73 -0.28
N ASN A 161 15.46 -3.68 -0.51
CA ASN A 161 15.91 -2.40 -1.10
C ASN A 161 16.53 -1.49 -0.02
N THR A 162 17.64 -1.91 0.55
CA THR A 162 18.33 -1.22 1.66
C THR A 162 18.69 0.23 1.34
N ASP A 163 19.10 0.54 0.12
CA ASP A 163 19.47 1.92 -0.28
C ASP A 163 18.28 2.88 -0.22
N LEU A 164 17.10 2.44 -0.64
CA LEU A 164 15.88 3.24 -0.54
C LEU A 164 15.46 3.43 0.92
N LEU A 165 15.55 2.38 1.73
CA LEU A 165 15.28 2.46 3.16
C LEU A 165 16.26 3.42 3.85
N HIS A 166 17.56 3.32 3.58
CA HIS A 166 18.57 4.27 4.08
C HIS A 166 18.32 5.70 3.63
N SER A 167 17.75 5.89 2.43
CA SER A 167 17.37 7.22 1.96
C SER A 167 16.23 7.84 2.77
N LEU A 168 15.25 7.03 3.22
CA LEU A 168 14.18 7.50 4.11
C LEU A 168 14.74 7.88 5.49
N GLU A 169 15.69 7.08 6.02
CA GLU A 169 16.40 7.38 7.25
C GLU A 169 17.18 8.73 7.15
N THR A 170 17.78 8.99 5.98
CA THR A 170 18.46 10.27 5.74
C THR A 170 17.49 11.45 5.75
N LEU A 171 16.29 11.28 5.22
CA LEU A 171 15.23 12.29 5.28
C LEU A 171 14.72 12.50 6.72
N HIS A 172 14.60 11.43 7.50
CA HIS A 172 14.25 11.51 8.92
C HIS A 172 15.26 12.37 9.71
N ARG A 173 16.56 12.13 9.53
CA ARG A 173 17.63 12.96 10.12
C ARG A 173 17.59 14.41 9.64
N ARG A 174 17.27 14.63 8.36
CA ARG A 174 17.10 15.99 7.83
C ARG A 174 15.95 16.73 8.51
N ALA A 175 14.84 16.05 8.84
CA ALA A 175 13.76 16.64 9.63
C ALA A 175 14.24 17.11 11.00
N ALA A 176 15.00 16.28 11.72
CA ALA A 176 15.59 16.65 13.01
C ALA A 176 16.49 17.89 12.90
N ARG A 177 17.35 17.94 11.89
CA ARG A 177 18.19 19.13 11.64
C ARG A 177 17.37 20.40 11.40
N ILE A 178 16.29 20.33 10.65
CA ILE A 178 15.39 21.48 10.40
C ILE A 178 14.74 21.95 11.70
N ILE A 179 14.18 21.03 12.49
CA ILE A 179 13.41 21.37 13.68
C ILE A 179 14.31 21.91 14.81
N TYR A 180 15.48 21.32 14.98
CA TYR A 180 16.42 21.70 16.04
C TYR A 180 17.48 22.71 15.59
N ASN A 181 17.43 23.16 14.32
CA ASN A 181 18.38 24.09 13.71
C ASN A 181 19.84 23.60 13.84
N LEU A 182 20.07 22.30 13.56
CA LEU A 182 21.39 21.69 13.65
C LEU A 182 22.18 21.85 12.35
N SER A 183 23.52 21.89 12.48
CA SER A 183 24.41 21.95 11.32
C SER A 183 24.25 20.73 10.40
N ARG A 184 24.49 20.93 9.11
CA ARG A 184 24.52 19.83 8.13
C ARG A 184 25.66 18.85 8.37
N ASP A 185 26.78 19.35 8.92
CA ASP A 185 28.02 18.60 9.15
C ASP A 185 28.00 17.84 10.49
N MET A 186 26.95 18.03 11.29
CA MET A 186 26.81 17.31 12.58
C MET A 186 26.72 15.79 12.34
N PRO A 187 27.52 14.98 13.05
CA PRO A 187 27.47 13.53 12.98
C PRO A 187 26.07 12.97 13.29
N THR A 188 25.74 11.83 12.69
CA THR A 188 24.43 11.20 12.83
C THR A 188 24.05 10.93 14.29
N ASP A 189 24.99 10.39 15.06
CA ASP A 189 24.75 10.02 16.47
C ASP A 189 24.49 11.26 17.34
N GLU A 190 25.11 12.37 17.02
CA GLU A 190 24.84 13.63 17.69
C GLU A 190 23.48 14.20 17.35
N VAL A 191 23.03 14.06 16.10
CA VAL A 191 21.67 14.48 15.69
C VAL A 191 20.63 13.74 16.50
N TYR A 192 20.73 12.42 16.63
CA TYR A 192 19.78 11.61 17.40
C TYR A 192 19.88 11.90 18.90
N ARG A 193 21.08 12.14 19.42
CA ARG A 193 21.26 12.54 20.83
C ARG A 193 20.62 13.88 21.14
N HIS A 194 20.80 14.88 20.26
CA HIS A 194 20.20 16.22 20.44
C HIS A 194 18.69 16.23 20.28
N SER A 195 18.17 15.45 19.36
CA SER A 195 16.73 15.38 19.11
C SER A 195 15.99 14.45 20.07
N ASN A 196 16.71 13.54 20.70
CA ASN A 196 16.14 12.41 21.46
C ASN A 196 15.20 11.54 20.61
N TRP A 197 15.52 11.39 19.32
CA TRP A 197 14.78 10.56 18.40
C TRP A 197 15.45 9.20 18.23
N ASN A 198 14.63 8.20 17.92
CA ASN A 198 15.11 6.89 17.48
C ASN A 198 15.29 6.87 15.95
N THR A 199 15.94 5.84 15.43
CA THR A 199 15.97 5.54 14.00
C THR A 199 14.55 5.29 13.49
N LEU A 200 14.33 5.53 12.21
CA LEU A 200 13.03 5.34 11.55
C LEU A 200 12.71 3.85 11.34
N LEU A 201 13.77 3.04 11.10
CA LEU A 201 13.72 1.63 10.71
C LEU A 201 14.45 0.75 11.71
#